data_9d3cd9abd8fe6fe2e78703bdbfd6dc8a
#
_entry.id   9d3cd9abd8fe6fe2e78703bdbfd6dc8a
#
_cell.length_a   1.000
_cell.length_b   1.000
_cell.length_c   1.000
_cell.angle_alpha   90.00
_cell.angle_beta   90.00
_cell.angle_gamma   90.00
#
_symmetry.space_group_name_H-M   'P 1'
#
loop_
_entity.id
_entity.type
_entity.pdbx_description
1 polymer ?
#
loop_
_entity_poly.entity_id
_entity_poly.type
_entity_poly.pdbx_seq_one_letter_code
_entity_poly.pdbx_strand_id
1 'polypeptide(L)'
;MNKWIFALLGYTFFRLPGAALGFFIGSFFKSGVSKISNKDFEINLLALASMVIKADGKVTQNELDFVRTYFVTAYGKTRANQVFKIFNENVKNKGISLNKISTLFNVALNYESRLQVIHFLFGIAKADGTISKLEIEKLLEFSNLFKLSYADFLSIKAMFIKETDGAYKILELEKSATNEQVKKSYRDLAKKHHPDKVQHLGDVYVKAAQDKLQQIQKAYQNI
;
A
#
# COMPACT_ATOMS: atom_id res chain seq x y z
N MET A 1 -19.11 15.25 9.24
CA MET A 1 -19.07 14.40 8.03
C MET A 1 -19.10 12.94 8.46
N ASN A 2 -19.80 12.07 7.74
CA ASN A 2 -20.03 10.70 8.20
C ASN A 2 -18.87 9.79 7.73
N LYS A 3 -18.23 9.04 8.66
CA LYS A 3 -17.12 8.12 8.40
C LYS A 3 -17.41 7.09 7.30
N TRP A 4 -18.69 6.76 7.09
CA TRP A 4 -19.15 5.86 6.04
C TRP A 4 -19.04 6.44 4.62
N ILE A 5 -19.09 7.77 4.47
CA ILE A 5 -18.84 8.43 3.17
C ILE A 5 -17.39 8.25 2.75
N PHE A 6 -16.44 8.36 3.70
CA PHE A 6 -15.03 8.12 3.45
C PHE A 6 -14.72 6.65 3.13
N ALA A 7 -15.43 5.72 3.79
CA ALA A 7 -15.32 4.30 3.49
C ALA A 7 -15.80 3.98 2.06
N LEU A 8 -16.93 4.56 1.65
CA LEU A 8 -17.48 4.38 0.29
C LEU A 8 -16.52 4.95 -0.77
N LEU A 9 -16.00 6.16 -0.55
CA LEU A 9 -15.04 6.80 -1.46
C LEU A 9 -13.72 6.01 -1.54
N GLY A 10 -13.21 5.53 -0.42
CA GLY A 10 -12.02 4.68 -0.41
C GLY A 10 -12.24 3.36 -1.17
N TYR A 11 -13.45 2.79 -1.08
CA TYR A 11 -13.82 1.57 -1.82
C TYR A 11 -13.85 1.79 -3.34
N THR A 12 -14.31 2.95 -3.82
CA THR A 12 -14.36 3.24 -5.27
C THR A 12 -12.98 3.34 -5.90
N PHE A 13 -11.96 3.80 -5.16
CA PHE A 13 -10.59 3.97 -5.64
C PHE A 13 -9.70 2.73 -5.46
N PHE A 14 -9.87 1.99 -4.37
CA PHE A 14 -8.98 0.88 -4.00
C PHE A 14 -9.69 -0.39 -3.55
N ARG A 15 -10.98 -0.55 -3.81
CA ARG A 15 -11.80 -1.66 -3.31
C ARG A 15 -11.73 -1.75 -1.76
N LEU A 16 -11.63 -2.97 -1.19
CA LEU A 16 -11.63 -3.17 0.27
C LEU A 16 -10.53 -2.41 1.05
N PRO A 17 -9.26 -2.36 0.58
CA PRO A 17 -8.22 -1.58 1.27
C PRO A 17 -8.52 -0.08 1.32
N GLY A 18 -9.08 0.48 0.23
CA GLY A 18 -9.42 1.90 0.18
C GLY A 18 -10.61 2.28 1.06
N ALA A 19 -11.59 1.37 1.22
CA ALA A 19 -12.71 1.58 2.15
C ALA A 19 -12.25 1.67 3.61
N ALA A 20 -11.29 0.82 4.01
CA ALA A 20 -10.70 0.86 5.35
C ALA A 20 -9.96 2.18 5.60
N LEU A 21 -9.16 2.65 4.63
CA LEU A 21 -8.48 3.95 4.67
C LEU A 21 -9.46 5.12 4.85
N GLY A 22 -10.48 5.19 4.01
CA GLY A 22 -11.50 6.23 4.07
C GLY A 22 -12.24 6.25 5.40
N PHE A 23 -12.60 5.07 5.92
CA PHE A 23 -13.27 4.94 7.21
C PHE A 23 -12.39 5.41 8.38
N PHE A 24 -11.11 5.02 8.41
CA PHE A 24 -10.18 5.38 9.47
C PHE A 24 -9.88 6.87 9.49
N ILE A 25 -9.63 7.48 8.33
CA ILE A 25 -9.42 8.93 8.25
C ILE A 25 -10.67 9.68 8.70
N GLY A 26 -11.86 9.23 8.29
CA GLY A 26 -13.12 9.79 8.76
C GLY A 26 -13.37 9.62 10.26
N SER A 27 -12.84 8.56 10.88
CA SER A 27 -12.95 8.32 12.34
C SER A 27 -11.98 9.18 13.14
N PHE A 28 -10.82 9.50 12.57
CA PHE A 28 -9.80 10.36 13.18
C PHE A 28 -10.34 11.76 13.50
N PHE A 29 -11.20 12.29 12.63
CA PHE A 29 -11.84 13.60 12.84
C PHE A 29 -12.92 13.60 13.92
N LYS A 30 -13.39 12.43 14.38
CA LYS A 30 -14.42 12.31 15.45
C LYS A 30 -13.86 12.04 16.84
N SER A 31 -12.66 11.49 16.94
CA SER A 31 -12.05 11.15 18.24
C SER A 31 -11.22 12.33 18.71
N GLY A 32 -11.72 13.13 19.62
CA GLY A 32 -11.09 14.33 20.18
C GLY A 32 -9.80 14.10 21.00
N VAL A 33 -8.92 13.22 20.55
CA VAL A 33 -7.66 12.80 21.22
C VAL A 33 -6.43 13.15 20.42
N SER A 34 -6.46 14.08 19.46
CA SER A 34 -5.22 14.45 18.78
C SER A 34 -4.56 15.67 19.39
N LYS A 35 -3.35 15.49 19.91
CA LYS A 35 -2.45 16.57 20.35
C LYS A 35 -1.89 17.41 19.17
N ILE A 36 -2.38 17.19 17.96
CA ILE A 36 -1.96 17.86 16.72
C ILE A 36 -3.17 18.60 16.11
N SER A 37 -2.96 19.80 15.60
CA SER A 37 -4.00 20.48 14.84
C SER A 37 -4.25 19.76 13.51
N ASN A 38 -5.50 19.77 13.04
CA ASN A 38 -5.83 19.19 11.73
C ASN A 38 -4.97 19.76 10.60
N LYS A 39 -4.68 21.05 10.67
CA LYS A 39 -3.85 21.77 9.70
C LYS A 39 -2.40 21.25 9.70
N ASP A 40 -1.82 21.05 10.88
CA ASP A 40 -0.44 20.55 10.99
C ASP A 40 -0.36 19.09 10.51
N PHE A 41 -1.37 18.26 10.83
CA PHE A 41 -1.45 16.89 10.33
C PHE A 41 -1.48 16.86 8.80
N GLU A 42 -2.35 17.66 8.18
CA GLU A 42 -2.51 17.71 6.72
C GLU A 42 -1.24 18.17 6.01
N ILE A 43 -0.58 19.22 6.53
CA ILE A 43 0.68 19.73 5.98
C ILE A 43 1.80 18.69 6.09
N ASN A 44 1.91 18.02 7.24
CA ASN A 44 2.94 16.99 7.45
C ASN A 44 2.67 15.73 6.63
N LEU A 45 1.41 15.33 6.45
CA LEU A 45 1.02 14.24 5.57
C LEU A 45 1.40 14.54 4.11
N LEU A 46 1.15 15.78 3.65
CA LEU A 46 1.55 16.22 2.31
C LEU A 46 3.08 16.27 2.17
N ALA A 47 3.79 16.61 3.25
CA ALA A 47 5.25 16.58 3.27
C ALA A 47 5.81 15.17 3.08
N LEU A 48 5.26 14.17 3.78
CA LEU A 48 5.62 12.75 3.58
C LEU A 48 5.30 12.27 2.16
N ALA A 49 4.12 12.62 1.64
CA ALA A 49 3.72 12.34 0.26
C ALA A 49 4.76 12.87 -0.75
N SER A 50 5.17 14.14 -0.57
CA SER A 50 6.21 14.77 -1.42
C SER A 50 7.57 14.08 -1.34
N MET A 51 7.94 13.52 -0.19
CA MET A 51 9.19 12.78 -0.02
C MET A 51 9.14 11.41 -0.75
N VAL A 52 7.98 10.72 -0.73
CA VAL A 52 7.80 9.46 -1.49
C VAL A 52 7.89 9.75 -2.98
N ILE A 53 7.09 10.69 -3.50
CA ILE A 53 7.06 11.08 -4.92
C ILE A 53 8.46 11.45 -5.46
N LYS A 54 9.32 12.02 -4.62
CA LYS A 54 10.67 12.43 -5.01
C LYS A 54 11.74 11.36 -4.75
N ALA A 55 11.39 10.20 -4.21
CA ALA A 55 12.36 9.22 -3.73
C ALA A 55 13.25 8.66 -4.85
N ASP A 56 12.69 8.42 -6.02
CA ASP A 56 13.42 7.89 -7.18
C ASP A 56 13.85 8.97 -8.20
N GLY A 57 13.52 10.25 -7.92
CA GLY A 57 13.82 11.40 -8.78
C GLY A 57 12.86 11.56 -9.96
N LYS A 58 11.85 10.70 -10.11
CA LYS A 58 10.84 10.77 -11.17
C LYS A 58 9.50 11.15 -10.55
N VAL A 59 9.05 12.37 -10.81
CA VAL A 59 7.73 12.84 -10.37
C VAL A 59 6.72 12.58 -11.48
N THR A 60 5.77 11.69 -11.25
CA THR A 60 4.74 11.36 -12.24
C THR A 60 3.46 12.18 -12.03
N GLN A 61 2.72 12.41 -13.13
CA GLN A 61 1.43 13.11 -13.03
C GLN A 61 0.40 12.29 -12.24
N ASN A 62 0.44 10.97 -12.36
CA ASN A 62 -0.47 10.06 -11.65
C ASN A 62 -0.32 10.16 -10.12
N GLU A 63 0.90 10.25 -9.61
CA GLU A 63 1.16 10.44 -8.17
C GLU A 63 0.63 11.80 -7.68
N LEU A 64 0.88 12.86 -8.45
CA LEU A 64 0.39 14.20 -8.12
C LEU A 64 -1.14 14.26 -8.11
N ASP A 65 -1.78 13.65 -9.11
CA ASP A 65 -3.23 13.60 -9.23
C ASP A 65 -3.84 12.72 -8.14
N PHE A 66 -3.18 11.63 -7.74
CA PHE A 66 -3.58 10.81 -6.62
C PHE A 66 -3.61 11.62 -5.31
N VAL A 67 -2.52 12.31 -4.99
CA VAL A 67 -2.44 13.16 -3.79
C VAL A 67 -3.50 14.26 -3.84
N ARG A 68 -3.64 14.94 -4.99
CA ARG A 68 -4.62 16.01 -5.15
C ARG A 68 -6.04 15.50 -4.95
N THR A 69 -6.38 14.40 -5.59
CA THR A 69 -7.71 13.78 -5.49
C THR A 69 -8.01 13.36 -4.06
N TYR A 70 -7.03 12.73 -3.40
CA TYR A 70 -7.16 12.34 -2.01
C TYR A 70 -7.46 13.54 -1.09
N PHE A 71 -6.66 14.61 -1.17
CA PHE A 71 -6.85 15.80 -0.33
C PHE A 71 -8.17 16.52 -0.62
N VAL A 72 -8.57 16.65 -1.89
CA VAL A 72 -9.85 17.26 -2.27
C VAL A 72 -11.02 16.43 -1.76
N THR A 73 -10.93 15.11 -1.84
CA THR A 73 -11.99 14.21 -1.37
C THR A 73 -12.08 14.19 0.15
N ALA A 74 -10.95 14.16 0.84
CA ALA A 74 -10.91 14.09 2.31
C ALA A 74 -11.30 15.40 2.99
N TYR A 75 -10.89 16.53 2.45
CA TYR A 75 -10.97 17.84 3.13
C TYR A 75 -11.83 18.88 2.39
N GLY A 76 -12.24 18.59 1.16
CA GLY A 76 -12.91 19.52 0.27
C GLY A 76 -11.93 20.45 -0.47
N LYS A 77 -12.34 20.95 -1.64
CA LYS A 77 -11.49 21.71 -2.58
C LYS A 77 -10.85 22.94 -1.94
N THR A 78 -11.62 23.72 -1.17
CA THR A 78 -11.12 24.97 -0.56
C THR A 78 -10.01 24.69 0.44
N ARG A 79 -10.21 23.72 1.34
CA ARG A 79 -9.21 23.36 2.36
C ARG A 79 -7.99 22.71 1.74
N ALA A 80 -8.16 21.80 0.79
CA ALA A 80 -7.05 21.18 0.07
C ALA A 80 -6.16 22.23 -0.60
N ASN A 81 -6.73 23.20 -1.30
CA ASN A 81 -5.97 24.29 -1.93
C ASN A 81 -5.21 25.15 -0.90
N GLN A 82 -5.79 25.41 0.28
CA GLN A 82 -5.10 26.13 1.36
C GLN A 82 -3.89 25.32 1.87
N VAL A 83 -4.05 24.01 2.08
CA VAL A 83 -2.97 23.13 2.54
C VAL A 83 -1.83 23.09 1.51
N PHE A 84 -2.15 22.94 0.23
CA PHE A 84 -1.15 22.97 -0.86
C PHE A 84 -0.39 24.29 -0.91
N LYS A 85 -1.09 25.43 -0.76
CA LYS A 85 -0.45 26.76 -0.72
C LYS A 85 0.53 26.87 0.44
N ILE A 86 0.09 26.57 1.67
CA ILE A 86 0.92 26.64 2.88
C ILE A 86 2.11 25.68 2.79
N PHE A 87 1.90 24.46 2.27
CA PHE A 87 2.96 23.49 2.05
C PHE A 87 4.04 24.06 1.12
N ASN A 88 3.65 24.63 -0.03
CA ASN A 88 4.59 25.20 -0.99
C ASN A 88 5.40 26.36 -0.39
N GLU A 89 4.76 27.20 0.41
CA GLU A 89 5.43 28.30 1.13
C GLU A 89 6.42 27.76 2.17
N ASN A 90 6.03 26.74 2.94
CA ASN A 90 6.90 26.13 3.96
C ASN A 90 8.12 25.42 3.34
N VAL A 91 7.93 24.69 2.24
CA VAL A 91 9.02 24.01 1.52
C VAL A 91 10.06 25.01 1.01
N LYS A 92 9.60 26.16 0.47
CA LYS A 92 10.51 27.20 -0.02
C LYS A 92 11.33 27.85 1.09
N ASN A 93 10.74 28.03 2.26
CA ASN A 93 11.31 28.87 3.33
C ASN A 93 12.10 28.10 4.39
N LYS A 94 11.70 26.86 4.72
CA LYS A 94 12.23 26.14 5.91
C LYS A 94 12.73 24.71 5.63
N GLY A 95 12.50 24.18 4.45
CA GLY A 95 12.74 22.78 4.18
C GLY A 95 11.78 21.85 4.99
N ILE A 96 11.89 20.55 4.75
CA ILE A 96 11.08 19.54 5.43
C ILE A 96 12.00 18.67 6.30
N SER A 97 11.70 18.57 7.60
CA SER A 97 12.44 17.70 8.53
C SER A 97 11.63 16.46 8.86
N LEU A 98 12.05 15.31 8.34
CA LEU A 98 11.41 14.01 8.60
C LEU A 98 11.42 13.67 10.10
N ASN A 99 12.50 13.96 10.82
CA ASN A 99 12.59 13.71 12.26
C ASN A 99 11.55 14.51 13.07
N LYS A 100 11.28 15.75 12.69
CA LYS A 100 10.23 16.55 13.33
C LYS A 100 8.85 15.97 13.06
N ILE A 101 8.57 15.54 11.83
CA ILE A 101 7.31 14.91 11.46
C ILE A 101 7.12 13.60 12.22
N SER A 102 8.13 12.76 12.26
CA SER A 102 8.05 11.45 12.94
C SER A 102 7.84 11.60 14.44
N THR A 103 8.54 12.54 15.09
CA THR A 103 8.33 12.84 16.50
C THR A 103 6.90 13.31 16.77
N LEU A 104 6.40 14.23 15.95
CA LEU A 104 5.04 14.74 16.07
C LEU A 104 4.00 13.63 15.90
N PHE A 105 4.15 12.77 14.88
CA PHE A 105 3.23 11.69 14.60
C PHE A 105 3.28 10.59 15.68
N ASN A 106 4.46 10.28 16.21
CA ASN A 106 4.59 9.32 17.31
C ASN A 106 3.91 9.77 18.62
N VAL A 107 3.86 11.09 18.85
CA VAL A 107 3.19 11.66 20.04
C VAL A 107 1.68 11.81 19.83
N ALA A 108 1.29 12.20 18.62
CA ALA A 108 -0.09 12.59 18.34
C ALA A 108 -0.97 11.44 17.81
N LEU A 109 -0.38 10.43 17.17
CA LEU A 109 -1.09 9.33 16.53
C LEU A 109 -0.91 8.02 17.29
N ASN A 110 -1.98 7.25 17.44
CA ASN A 110 -1.89 5.87 17.90
C ASN A 110 -1.21 4.98 16.84
N TYR A 111 -0.93 3.72 17.20
CA TYR A 111 -0.22 2.78 16.34
C TYR A 111 -0.96 2.55 15.02
N GLU A 112 -2.27 2.31 15.08
CA GLU A 112 -3.14 2.02 13.94
C GLU A 112 -3.20 3.21 12.97
N SER A 113 -3.25 4.43 13.48
CA SER A 113 -3.22 5.64 12.64
C SER A 113 -1.90 5.78 11.89
N ARG A 114 -0.78 5.43 12.51
CA ARG A 114 0.53 5.45 11.86
C ARG A 114 0.63 4.38 10.77
N LEU A 115 0.04 3.19 10.96
CA LEU A 115 -0.10 2.17 9.91
C LEU A 115 -0.90 2.71 8.71
N GLN A 116 -1.98 3.46 8.96
CA GLN A 116 -2.78 4.06 7.89
C GLN A 116 -2.01 5.12 7.10
N VAL A 117 -1.15 5.89 7.76
CA VAL A 117 -0.24 6.83 7.07
C VAL A 117 0.67 6.06 6.11
N ILE A 118 1.32 4.98 6.55
CA ILE A 118 2.18 4.16 5.67
C ILE A 118 1.37 3.55 4.52
N HIS A 119 0.17 3.03 4.79
CA HIS A 119 -0.71 2.48 3.75
C HIS A 119 -1.07 3.54 2.69
N PHE A 120 -1.40 4.77 3.10
CA PHE A 120 -1.65 5.89 2.18
C PHE A 120 -0.44 6.20 1.31
N LEU A 121 0.76 6.22 1.89
CA LEU A 121 2.00 6.50 1.18
C LEU A 121 2.34 5.39 0.16
N PHE A 122 2.06 4.12 0.48
CA PHE A 122 2.12 3.03 -0.50
C PHE A 122 1.12 3.23 -1.66
N GLY A 123 -0.08 3.76 -1.37
CA GLY A 123 -1.06 4.11 -2.39
C GLY A 123 -0.54 5.15 -3.38
N ILE A 124 0.20 6.15 -2.90
CA ILE A 124 0.86 7.16 -3.76
C ILE A 124 1.91 6.50 -4.64
N ALA A 125 2.85 5.77 -4.04
CA ALA A 125 3.91 5.07 -4.78
C ALA A 125 3.35 4.08 -5.83
N LYS A 126 2.14 3.57 -5.65
CA LYS A 126 1.47 2.66 -6.60
C LYS A 126 0.66 3.37 -7.69
N ALA A 127 0.48 4.68 -7.62
CA ALA A 127 -0.43 5.42 -8.49
C ALA A 127 -0.07 5.34 -9.99
N ASP A 128 1.18 5.16 -10.33
CA ASP A 128 1.66 4.96 -11.70
C ASP A 128 1.69 3.47 -12.16
N GLY A 129 1.33 2.54 -11.25
CA GLY A 129 1.25 1.10 -11.52
C GLY A 129 2.43 0.29 -11.00
N THR A 130 3.59 0.91 -10.69
CA THR A 130 4.79 0.23 -10.18
C THR A 130 5.34 0.96 -8.96
N ILE A 131 5.97 0.25 -8.05
CA ILE A 131 6.66 0.86 -6.91
C ILE A 131 8.15 0.60 -7.07
N SER A 132 8.95 1.65 -7.16
CA SER A 132 10.38 1.55 -7.30
C SER A 132 11.05 1.06 -6.01
N LYS A 133 12.28 0.55 -6.14
CA LYS A 133 13.07 0.13 -4.98
C LYS A 133 13.35 1.29 -4.02
N LEU A 134 13.63 2.48 -4.54
CA LEU A 134 13.92 3.68 -3.74
C LEU A 134 12.69 4.16 -2.95
N GLU A 135 11.49 4.06 -3.53
CA GLU A 135 10.25 4.35 -2.80
C GLU A 135 10.01 3.34 -1.68
N ILE A 136 10.24 2.03 -1.92
CA ILE A 136 10.12 1.00 -0.87
C ILE A 136 11.09 1.28 0.27
N GLU A 137 12.34 1.63 -0.02
CA GLU A 137 13.35 2.00 0.97
C GLU A 137 12.93 3.24 1.77
N LYS A 138 12.35 4.25 1.10
CA LYS A 138 11.81 5.45 1.76
C LYS A 138 10.60 5.13 2.64
N LEU A 139 9.70 4.28 2.21
CA LEU A 139 8.55 3.83 2.99
C LEU A 139 8.98 3.01 4.22
N LEU A 140 10.03 2.19 4.09
CA LEU A 140 10.61 1.45 5.21
C LEU A 140 11.28 2.39 6.23
N GLU A 141 12.00 3.41 5.76
CA GLU A 141 12.55 4.46 6.62
C GLU A 141 11.44 5.12 7.45
N PHE A 142 10.33 5.51 6.81
CA PHE A 142 9.18 6.10 7.51
C PHE A 142 8.56 5.14 8.52
N SER A 143 8.38 3.87 8.15
CA SER A 143 7.84 2.83 9.04
C SER A 143 8.68 2.69 10.31
N ASN A 144 10.01 2.66 10.17
CA ASN A 144 10.94 2.58 11.30
C ASN A 144 10.87 3.82 12.21
N LEU A 145 10.86 5.02 11.62
CA LEU A 145 10.73 6.28 12.35
C LEU A 145 9.38 6.41 13.06
N PHE A 146 8.32 5.83 12.50
CA PHE A 146 6.99 5.75 13.10
C PHE A 146 6.87 4.62 14.13
N LYS A 147 7.94 3.91 14.44
CA LYS A 147 7.99 2.80 15.41
C LYS A 147 6.96 1.71 15.09
N LEU A 148 6.80 1.38 13.81
CA LEU A 148 5.97 0.28 13.35
C LEU A 148 6.78 -1.00 13.28
N SER A 149 6.12 -2.15 13.46
CA SER A 149 6.78 -3.44 13.32
C SER A 149 7.11 -3.75 11.86
N TYR A 150 8.21 -4.46 11.63
CA TYR A 150 8.59 -4.89 10.28
C TYR A 150 7.55 -5.85 9.67
N ALA A 151 6.89 -6.67 10.51
CA ALA A 151 5.81 -7.56 10.08
C ALA A 151 4.62 -6.77 9.51
N ASP A 152 4.20 -5.70 10.19
CA ASP A 152 3.11 -4.84 9.70
C ASP A 152 3.49 -4.09 8.42
N PHE A 153 4.75 -3.63 8.33
CA PHE A 153 5.26 -3.05 7.09
C PHE A 153 5.18 -4.04 5.92
N LEU A 154 5.62 -5.30 6.12
CA LEU A 154 5.52 -6.35 5.10
C LEU A 154 4.07 -6.67 4.74
N SER A 155 3.16 -6.70 5.72
CA SER A 155 1.74 -6.90 5.48
C SER A 155 1.14 -5.81 4.60
N ILE A 156 1.48 -4.54 4.88
CA ILE A 156 1.03 -3.41 4.04
C ILE A 156 1.66 -3.52 2.65
N LYS A 157 2.98 -3.74 2.55
CA LYS A 157 3.69 -3.90 1.28
C LYS A 157 3.05 -4.96 0.39
N ALA A 158 2.68 -6.11 0.95
CA ALA A 158 2.04 -7.21 0.22
C ALA A 158 0.66 -6.86 -0.37
N MET A 159 -0.02 -5.83 0.14
CA MET A 159 -1.28 -5.35 -0.44
C MET A 159 -1.08 -4.61 -1.77
N PHE A 160 0.11 -4.01 -1.98
CA PHE A 160 0.41 -3.18 -3.14
C PHE A 160 1.36 -3.84 -4.14
N ILE A 161 2.25 -4.69 -3.64
CA ILE A 161 3.26 -5.39 -4.43
C ILE A 161 2.91 -6.88 -4.44
N LYS A 162 2.43 -7.35 -5.58
CA LYS A 162 2.36 -8.81 -5.78
C LYS A 162 3.80 -9.31 -5.86
N GLU A 163 4.19 -10.16 -4.92
CA GLU A 163 5.47 -10.86 -5.00
C GLU A 163 5.40 -11.89 -6.13
N THR A 164 5.71 -11.45 -7.35
CA THR A 164 5.84 -12.35 -8.49
C THR A 164 6.97 -13.37 -8.30
N ASP A 165 7.96 -13.06 -7.43
CA ASP A 165 9.07 -13.98 -7.11
C ASP A 165 8.58 -15.30 -6.50
N GLY A 166 7.61 -15.22 -5.60
CA GLY A 166 6.98 -16.41 -5.03
C GLY A 166 6.22 -17.19 -6.10
N ALA A 167 5.58 -16.49 -7.05
CA ALA A 167 4.84 -17.12 -8.13
C ALA A 167 5.76 -17.90 -9.10
N TYR A 168 6.88 -17.30 -9.50
CA TYR A 168 7.88 -18.01 -10.32
C TYR A 168 8.46 -19.23 -9.61
N LYS A 169 8.79 -19.12 -8.32
CA LYS A 169 9.27 -20.27 -7.52
C LYS A 169 8.25 -21.37 -7.38
N ILE A 170 6.96 -21.05 -7.18
CA ILE A 170 5.87 -22.02 -7.13
C ILE A 170 5.72 -22.74 -8.47
N LEU A 171 5.96 -22.04 -9.58
CA LEU A 171 5.99 -22.62 -10.92
C LEU A 171 7.33 -23.26 -11.29
N GLU A 172 8.28 -23.39 -10.34
CA GLU A 172 9.61 -23.99 -10.57
C GLU A 172 10.38 -23.29 -11.71
N LEU A 173 10.26 -21.95 -11.80
CA LEU A 173 10.86 -21.11 -12.85
C LEU A 173 11.72 -20.00 -12.27
N GLU A 174 12.66 -19.51 -13.07
CA GLU A 174 13.37 -18.27 -12.83
C GLU A 174 12.54 -17.07 -13.31
N LYS A 175 12.77 -15.88 -12.72
CA LYS A 175 12.08 -14.63 -13.11
C LYS A 175 12.25 -14.24 -14.58
N SER A 176 13.31 -14.70 -15.21
CA SER A 176 13.62 -14.47 -16.63
C SER A 176 12.82 -15.39 -17.58
N ALA A 177 11.97 -16.27 -17.04
CA ALA A 177 11.19 -17.21 -17.84
C ALA A 177 10.23 -16.49 -18.79
N THR A 178 10.17 -16.96 -20.03
CA THR A 178 9.25 -16.46 -21.04
C THR A 178 7.79 -16.85 -20.73
N ASN A 179 6.83 -16.13 -21.30
CA ASN A 179 5.40 -16.45 -21.16
C ASN A 179 5.07 -17.90 -21.60
N GLU A 180 5.82 -18.44 -22.59
CA GLU A 180 5.65 -19.81 -23.04
C GLU A 180 6.14 -20.82 -22.00
N GLN A 181 7.28 -20.53 -21.36
CA GLN A 181 7.79 -21.35 -20.26
C GLN A 181 6.85 -21.32 -19.05
N VAL A 182 6.28 -20.15 -18.71
CA VAL A 182 5.27 -20.01 -17.66
C VAL A 182 4.03 -20.86 -17.94
N LYS A 183 3.48 -20.76 -19.16
CA LYS A 183 2.32 -21.59 -19.58
C LYS A 183 2.63 -23.08 -19.58
N LYS A 184 3.82 -23.47 -19.99
CA LYS A 184 4.26 -24.87 -20.01
C LYS A 184 4.38 -25.41 -18.60
N SER A 185 5.11 -24.73 -17.72
CA SER A 185 5.30 -25.13 -16.33
C SER A 185 3.97 -25.23 -15.58
N TYR A 186 3.08 -24.24 -15.75
CA TYR A 186 1.74 -24.31 -15.17
C TYR A 186 1.00 -25.59 -15.57
N ARG A 187 0.96 -25.94 -16.86
CA ARG A 187 0.28 -27.14 -17.36
C ARG A 187 0.89 -28.42 -16.81
N ASP A 188 2.21 -28.48 -16.76
CA ASP A 188 2.95 -29.65 -16.27
C ASP A 188 2.71 -29.87 -14.77
N LEU A 189 2.80 -28.78 -13.98
CA LEU A 189 2.54 -28.81 -12.54
C LEU A 189 1.08 -29.09 -12.19
N ALA A 190 0.13 -28.47 -12.91
CA ALA A 190 -1.30 -28.75 -12.72
C ALA A 190 -1.64 -30.24 -13.01
N LYS A 191 -1.05 -30.80 -14.05
CA LYS A 191 -1.20 -32.23 -14.39
C LYS A 191 -0.51 -33.12 -13.36
N LYS A 192 0.67 -32.72 -12.84
CA LYS A 192 1.43 -33.48 -11.83
C LYS A 192 0.69 -33.54 -10.49
N HIS A 193 0.07 -32.46 -10.06
CA HIS A 193 -0.61 -32.29 -8.76
C HIS A 193 -2.13 -32.38 -8.86
N HIS A 194 -2.66 -33.02 -9.90
CA HIS A 194 -4.11 -33.17 -10.03
C HIS A 194 -4.65 -34.11 -8.95
N PRO A 195 -5.74 -33.77 -8.23
CA PRO A 195 -6.33 -34.59 -7.16
C PRO A 195 -6.67 -35.99 -7.57
N ASP A 196 -7.13 -36.21 -8.82
CA ASP A 196 -7.52 -37.51 -9.33
C ASP A 196 -6.38 -38.56 -9.30
N LYS A 197 -5.12 -38.08 -9.36
CA LYS A 197 -3.96 -38.99 -9.33
C LYS A 197 -3.70 -39.62 -7.96
N VAL A 198 -4.24 -39.03 -6.92
CA VAL A 198 -4.00 -39.44 -5.53
C VAL A 198 -5.28 -39.90 -4.81
N GLN A 199 -6.41 -40.02 -5.53
CA GLN A 199 -7.68 -40.51 -4.97
C GLN A 199 -7.55 -41.85 -4.26
N HIS A 200 -6.76 -42.75 -4.82
CA HIS A 200 -6.52 -44.10 -4.24
C HIS A 200 -5.71 -44.10 -2.93
N LEU A 201 -5.11 -42.92 -2.55
CA LEU A 201 -4.33 -42.77 -1.33
C LEU A 201 -5.15 -42.25 -0.14
N GLY A 202 -6.41 -41.83 -0.37
CA GLY A 202 -7.33 -41.35 0.65
C GLY A 202 -7.43 -39.81 0.74
N ASP A 203 -8.43 -39.32 1.50
CA ASP A 203 -8.90 -37.95 1.52
C ASP A 203 -7.82 -36.91 1.92
N VAL A 204 -6.91 -37.30 2.82
CA VAL A 204 -5.81 -36.41 3.27
C VAL A 204 -4.89 -36.04 2.10
N TYR A 205 -4.58 -36.99 1.23
CA TYR A 205 -3.75 -36.81 0.05
C TYR A 205 -4.49 -36.02 -1.04
N VAL A 206 -5.78 -36.27 -1.21
CA VAL A 206 -6.65 -35.53 -2.14
C VAL A 206 -6.68 -34.04 -1.74
N LYS A 207 -6.90 -33.76 -0.45
CA LYS A 207 -6.90 -32.38 0.06
C LYS A 207 -5.54 -31.69 -0.13
N ALA A 208 -4.45 -32.36 0.17
CA ALA A 208 -3.10 -31.81 -0.04
C ALA A 208 -2.84 -31.50 -1.52
N ALA A 209 -3.28 -32.36 -2.44
CA ALA A 209 -3.17 -32.13 -3.87
C ALA A 209 -4.04 -30.95 -4.34
N GLN A 210 -5.25 -30.79 -3.82
CA GLN A 210 -6.12 -29.63 -4.08
C GLN A 210 -5.48 -28.32 -3.62
N ASP A 211 -4.95 -28.28 -2.39
CA ASP A 211 -4.28 -27.10 -1.84
C ASP A 211 -3.06 -26.71 -2.69
N LYS A 212 -2.26 -27.71 -3.13
CA LYS A 212 -1.11 -27.49 -4.01
C LYS A 212 -1.53 -26.99 -5.39
N LEU A 213 -2.56 -27.57 -5.98
CA LEU A 213 -3.09 -27.12 -7.27
C LEU A 213 -3.61 -25.68 -7.20
N GLN A 214 -4.29 -25.33 -6.11
CA GLN A 214 -4.75 -23.95 -5.89
C GLN A 214 -3.59 -22.96 -5.78
N GLN A 215 -2.49 -23.32 -5.12
CA GLN A 215 -1.28 -22.50 -5.07
C GLN A 215 -0.67 -22.28 -6.46
N ILE A 216 -0.59 -23.33 -7.28
CA ILE A 216 -0.08 -23.29 -8.65
C ILE A 216 -0.97 -22.39 -9.53
N GLN A 217 -2.29 -22.48 -9.40
CA GLN A 217 -3.25 -21.64 -10.13
C GLN A 217 -3.10 -20.16 -9.74
N LYS A 218 -3.01 -19.87 -8.44
CA LYS A 218 -2.77 -18.51 -7.95
C LYS A 218 -1.44 -17.94 -8.44
N ALA A 219 -0.39 -18.76 -8.44
CA ALA A 219 0.91 -18.35 -8.94
C ALA A 219 0.85 -17.98 -10.43
N TYR A 220 0.19 -18.80 -11.26
CA TYR A 220 0.00 -18.53 -12.68
C TYR A 220 -0.82 -17.25 -12.95
N GLN A 221 -1.83 -16.96 -12.13
CA GLN A 221 -2.64 -15.74 -12.24
C GLN A 221 -1.89 -14.46 -11.81
N ASN A 222 -0.79 -14.61 -11.06
CA ASN A 222 -0.01 -13.49 -10.52
C ASN A 222 1.20 -13.12 -11.41
N ILE A 223 1.49 -13.87 -12.45
CA ILE A 223 2.51 -13.60 -13.47
C ILE A 223 1.85 -13.04 -14.73
#